data_5bb516aa417126a4ec7c298ed6940d81
#
_entry.id   5bb516aa417126a4ec7c298ed6940d81
#
_cell.length_a   1.000
_cell.length_b   1.000
_cell.length_c   1.000
_cell.angle_alpha   90.00
_cell.angle_beta   90.00
_cell.angle_gamma   90.00
#
_symmetry.space_group_name_H-M   'P 1'
#
loop_
_entity.id
_entity.type
_entity.pdbx_description
1 polymer ?
#
loop_
_entity_poly.entity_id
_entity_poly.type
_entity_poly.pdbx_seq_one_letter_code
_entity_poly.pdbx_strand_id
1 'polypeptide(L)'
;MNNFSEGKVIAIIAGSGRFPFHVAREAKRQGLTVVALGVAGWVDRSLSSSVDAFEEVAVGQLRHFIDRLKSHGVRQAIMAGKVTKDVLLDRHTMFDAEALSLLRGVRELSVPTLLGAIGSRLAQEGITLLDSSTFLRDSLCPPGVLTARSPSASESSDIQVGLQAARAITALDIGQTVVVKGRVVVAVEALEGTDATIRRARALAGEGLVVVKMAAANQDRRFDLPVIGPDTIAALTDAGVSCLALEAGATLLLDRQALLAAANAVAICLVGVRHLLHEPDAPSVSDPS
;
A
#
# COMPACT_ATOMS: atom_id res chain seq x y z
N MET A 1 -16.06 1.05 -15.68
CA MET A 1 -16.10 -0.41 -15.96
C MET A 1 -14.88 -0.73 -16.81
N ASN A 2 -13.87 -1.41 -16.28
CA ASN A 2 -12.75 -1.87 -17.09
C ASN A 2 -13.22 -3.11 -17.84
N ASN A 3 -13.46 -2.98 -19.15
CA ASN A 3 -13.77 -4.12 -20.02
C ASN A 3 -12.51 -4.94 -20.25
N PHE A 4 -12.20 -5.86 -19.32
CA PHE A 4 -11.29 -6.95 -19.64
C PHE A 4 -12.08 -7.96 -20.49
N SER A 5 -11.62 -8.29 -21.69
CA SER A 5 -12.23 -9.35 -22.49
C SER A 5 -11.90 -10.70 -21.85
N GLU A 6 -12.87 -11.61 -21.77
CA GLU A 6 -12.68 -13.01 -21.35
C GLU A 6 -11.48 -13.64 -22.06
N GLY A 7 -10.66 -14.41 -21.33
CA GLY A 7 -9.47 -15.09 -21.86
C GLY A 7 -8.19 -14.24 -21.87
N LYS A 8 -8.18 -12.99 -21.36
CA LYS A 8 -6.93 -12.24 -21.22
C LYS A 8 -6.13 -12.71 -20.04
N VAL A 9 -4.79 -12.77 -20.25
CA VAL A 9 -3.84 -13.11 -19.21
C VAL A 9 -3.44 -11.86 -18.45
N ILE A 10 -3.49 -11.90 -17.11
CA ILE A 10 -2.93 -10.91 -16.20
C ILE A 10 -1.81 -11.53 -15.37
N ALA A 11 -0.72 -10.80 -15.18
CA ALA A 11 0.31 -11.24 -14.25
C ALA A 11 0.18 -10.55 -12.88
N ILE A 12 0.50 -11.30 -11.84
CA ILE A 12 0.76 -10.77 -10.50
C ILE A 12 2.25 -10.90 -10.23
N ILE A 13 2.91 -9.77 -10.02
CA ILE A 13 4.28 -9.70 -9.50
C ILE A 13 4.14 -9.75 -7.98
N ALA A 14 4.37 -10.95 -7.41
CA ALA A 14 3.94 -11.26 -6.07
C ALA A 14 5.09 -11.17 -5.05
N GLY A 15 4.96 -10.27 -4.08
CA GLY A 15 5.72 -10.26 -2.84
C GLY A 15 5.02 -11.02 -1.71
N SER A 16 5.39 -10.72 -0.47
CA SER A 16 4.83 -11.35 0.72
C SER A 16 3.47 -10.79 1.12
N GLY A 17 2.74 -11.54 1.98
CA GLY A 17 1.47 -11.16 2.56
C GLY A 17 0.26 -11.65 1.77
N ARG A 18 -0.93 -11.23 2.22
CA ARG A 18 -2.22 -11.72 1.69
C ARG A 18 -2.69 -11.00 0.43
N PHE A 19 -2.11 -9.85 0.11
CA PHE A 19 -2.55 -9.01 -1.01
C PHE A 19 -2.50 -9.73 -2.37
N PRO A 20 -1.46 -10.52 -2.73
CA PRO A 20 -1.44 -11.28 -3.98
C PRO A 20 -2.63 -12.25 -4.13
N PHE A 21 -3.05 -12.89 -3.04
CA PHE A 21 -4.19 -13.81 -3.05
C PHE A 21 -5.51 -13.11 -3.34
N HIS A 22 -5.71 -11.91 -2.77
CA HIS A 22 -6.91 -11.10 -3.05
C HIS A 22 -6.96 -10.65 -4.50
N VAL A 23 -5.83 -10.21 -5.06
CA VAL A 23 -5.73 -9.84 -6.48
C VAL A 23 -6.06 -11.04 -7.36
N ALA A 24 -5.48 -12.23 -7.07
CA ALA A 24 -5.71 -13.46 -7.82
C ALA A 24 -7.19 -13.84 -7.82
N ARG A 25 -7.81 -13.86 -6.64
CA ARG A 25 -9.23 -14.20 -6.48
C ARG A 25 -10.13 -13.27 -7.29
N GLU A 26 -9.93 -11.97 -7.19
CA GLU A 26 -10.79 -10.99 -7.87
C GLU A 26 -10.56 -10.95 -9.38
N ALA A 27 -9.31 -11.13 -9.85
CA ALA A 27 -9.02 -11.25 -11.27
C ALA A 27 -9.67 -12.51 -11.87
N LYS A 28 -9.60 -13.65 -11.18
CA LYS A 28 -10.28 -14.89 -11.61
C LYS A 28 -11.79 -14.75 -11.59
N ARG A 29 -12.38 -14.05 -10.63
CA ARG A 29 -13.82 -13.72 -10.64
C ARG A 29 -14.28 -12.94 -11.86
N GLN A 30 -13.37 -12.16 -12.45
CA GLN A 30 -13.62 -11.39 -13.68
C GLN A 30 -13.29 -12.18 -14.96
N GLY A 31 -13.06 -13.51 -14.86
CA GLY A 31 -12.81 -14.39 -16.00
C GLY A 31 -11.40 -14.30 -16.59
N LEU A 32 -10.44 -13.73 -15.84
CA LEU A 32 -9.04 -13.62 -16.31
C LEU A 32 -8.23 -14.89 -15.99
N THR A 33 -7.31 -15.22 -16.88
CA THR A 33 -6.23 -16.18 -16.58
C THR A 33 -5.16 -15.46 -15.79
N VAL A 34 -4.81 -15.98 -14.62
CA VAL A 34 -3.88 -15.35 -13.68
C VAL A 34 -2.56 -16.11 -13.63
N VAL A 35 -1.48 -15.42 -13.97
CA VAL A 35 -0.10 -15.91 -13.83
C VAL A 35 0.55 -15.18 -12.65
N ALA A 36 1.12 -15.87 -11.69
CA ALA A 36 1.89 -15.24 -10.63
C ALA A 36 3.40 -15.50 -10.83
N LEU A 37 4.18 -14.42 -10.92
CA LEU A 37 5.63 -14.47 -10.80
C LEU A 37 5.98 -13.99 -9.38
N GLY A 38 6.29 -14.95 -8.52
CA GLY A 38 6.64 -14.70 -7.12
C GLY A 38 8.10 -14.28 -6.99
N VAL A 39 8.36 -13.26 -6.19
CA VAL A 39 9.72 -12.89 -5.81
C VAL A 39 10.26 -13.95 -4.85
N ALA A 40 11.28 -14.68 -5.27
CA ALA A 40 11.87 -15.78 -4.51
C ALA A 40 12.32 -15.32 -3.12
N GLY A 41 11.98 -16.10 -2.10
CA GLY A 41 12.24 -15.76 -0.69
C GLY A 41 11.22 -14.83 -0.04
N TRP A 42 10.27 -14.26 -0.80
CA TRP A 42 9.24 -13.35 -0.30
C TRP A 42 7.82 -13.90 -0.50
N VAL A 43 7.56 -14.46 -1.66
CA VAL A 43 6.22 -14.95 -1.99
C VAL A 43 5.84 -16.16 -1.13
N ASP A 44 4.59 -16.20 -0.69
CA ASP A 44 4.02 -17.40 -0.12
C ASP A 44 3.70 -18.38 -1.24
N ARG A 45 4.39 -19.53 -1.27
CA ARG A 45 4.26 -20.58 -2.30
C ARG A 45 2.85 -21.15 -2.39
N SER A 46 2.05 -21.04 -1.34
CA SER A 46 0.64 -21.47 -1.38
C SER A 46 -0.20 -20.65 -2.37
N LEU A 47 0.31 -19.50 -2.85
CA LEU A 47 -0.31 -18.71 -3.92
C LEU A 47 -0.49 -19.54 -5.20
N SER A 48 0.36 -20.55 -5.43
CA SER A 48 0.28 -21.47 -6.56
C SER A 48 -1.09 -22.14 -6.69
N SER A 49 -1.79 -22.42 -5.56
CA SER A 49 -3.13 -22.98 -5.56
C SER A 49 -4.24 -22.01 -5.97
N SER A 50 -3.94 -20.71 -6.01
CA SER A 50 -4.91 -19.64 -6.28
C SER A 50 -4.80 -19.05 -7.70
N VAL A 51 -3.80 -19.46 -8.48
CA VAL A 51 -3.51 -18.94 -9.82
C VAL A 51 -3.44 -20.06 -10.86
N ASP A 52 -3.44 -19.72 -12.13
CA ASP A 52 -3.41 -20.69 -13.24
C ASP A 52 -1.99 -21.11 -13.60
N ALA A 53 -1.01 -20.26 -13.35
CA ALA A 53 0.42 -20.57 -13.43
C ALA A 53 1.19 -19.84 -12.34
N PHE A 54 2.19 -20.49 -11.75
CA PHE A 54 3.03 -19.94 -10.70
C PHE A 54 4.48 -20.26 -10.94
N GLU A 55 5.33 -19.26 -10.87
CA GLU A 55 6.78 -19.40 -10.94
C GLU A 55 7.45 -18.46 -9.94
N GLU A 56 8.60 -18.87 -9.41
CA GLU A 56 9.45 -18.02 -8.60
C GLU A 56 10.60 -17.47 -9.42
N VAL A 57 10.86 -16.18 -9.29
CA VAL A 57 11.98 -15.50 -9.94
C VAL A 57 12.80 -14.78 -8.88
N ALA A 58 14.13 -14.97 -8.95
CA ALA A 58 15.03 -14.30 -8.04
C ALA A 58 15.07 -12.79 -8.30
N VAL A 59 15.15 -12.00 -7.23
CA VAL A 59 15.43 -10.56 -7.33
C VAL A 59 16.76 -10.36 -8.07
N GLY A 60 16.81 -9.38 -8.95
CA GLY A 60 18.00 -9.14 -9.77
C GLY A 60 17.99 -9.83 -11.14
N GLN A 61 17.12 -10.79 -11.38
CA GLN A 61 16.98 -11.49 -12.67
C GLN A 61 15.93 -10.81 -13.57
N LEU A 62 16.13 -9.51 -13.86
CA LEU A 62 15.13 -8.68 -14.56
C LEU A 62 14.86 -9.19 -16.00
N ARG A 63 15.91 -9.59 -16.73
CA ARG A 63 15.73 -10.14 -18.09
C ARG A 63 14.94 -11.43 -18.05
N HIS A 64 15.31 -12.35 -17.17
CA HIS A 64 14.59 -13.60 -17.00
C HIS A 64 13.13 -13.36 -16.62
N PHE A 65 12.87 -12.42 -15.70
CA PHE A 65 11.53 -12.03 -15.29
C PHE A 65 10.68 -11.53 -16.48
N ILE A 66 11.23 -10.65 -17.32
CA ILE A 66 10.56 -10.15 -18.53
C ILE A 66 10.27 -11.30 -19.51
N ASP A 67 11.23 -12.19 -19.74
CA ASP A 67 11.07 -13.32 -20.66
C ASP A 67 9.97 -14.29 -20.18
N ARG A 68 9.85 -14.50 -18.86
CA ARG A 68 8.77 -15.32 -18.29
C ARG A 68 7.40 -14.66 -18.48
N LEU A 69 7.26 -13.36 -18.24
CA LEU A 69 6.01 -12.63 -18.53
C LEU A 69 5.61 -12.77 -20.01
N LYS A 70 6.56 -12.59 -20.91
CA LYS A 70 6.31 -12.70 -22.36
C LYS A 70 5.93 -14.10 -22.80
N SER A 71 6.58 -15.15 -22.25
CA SER A 71 6.28 -16.55 -22.58
C SER A 71 4.85 -16.96 -22.18
N HIS A 72 4.28 -16.32 -21.14
CA HIS A 72 2.87 -16.47 -20.76
C HIS A 72 1.91 -15.55 -21.53
N GLY A 73 2.38 -14.78 -22.51
CA GLY A 73 1.55 -13.86 -23.28
C GLY A 73 1.04 -12.66 -22.47
N VAL A 74 1.70 -12.34 -21.37
CA VAL A 74 1.30 -11.24 -20.48
C VAL A 74 1.50 -9.89 -21.16
N ARG A 75 0.46 -9.05 -21.12
CA ARG A 75 0.49 -7.65 -21.56
C ARG A 75 0.14 -6.66 -20.44
N GLN A 76 -0.41 -7.16 -19.34
CA GLN A 76 -0.77 -6.37 -18.17
C GLN A 76 -0.31 -7.08 -16.92
N ALA A 77 0.26 -6.35 -15.97
CA ALA A 77 0.72 -6.89 -14.70
C ALA A 77 0.33 -5.98 -13.54
N ILE A 78 0.18 -6.57 -12.37
CA ILE A 78 -0.04 -5.87 -11.10
C ILE A 78 1.06 -6.27 -10.13
N MET A 79 1.65 -5.30 -9.44
CA MET A 79 2.50 -5.56 -8.29
C MET A 79 1.62 -5.69 -7.03
N ALA A 80 1.79 -6.77 -6.28
CA ALA A 80 1.05 -7.03 -5.05
C ALA A 80 1.94 -7.69 -4.01
N GLY A 81 1.85 -7.23 -2.77
CA GLY A 81 2.64 -7.75 -1.66
C GLY A 81 3.91 -6.94 -1.39
N LYS A 82 4.58 -7.27 -0.28
CA LYS A 82 5.73 -6.53 0.22
C LYS A 82 7.04 -7.22 -0.18
N VAL A 83 7.99 -6.43 -0.66
CA VAL A 83 9.41 -6.79 -0.81
C VAL A 83 10.22 -5.71 -0.11
N THR A 84 11.08 -6.07 0.83
CA THR A 84 11.86 -5.07 1.56
C THR A 84 13.15 -4.70 0.82
N LYS A 85 13.68 -3.53 1.17
CA LYS A 85 14.89 -2.96 0.55
C LYS A 85 16.16 -3.81 0.80
N ASP A 86 16.13 -4.64 1.82
CA ASP A 86 17.29 -5.46 2.25
C ASP A 86 17.81 -6.35 1.12
N VAL A 87 16.92 -6.74 0.22
CA VAL A 87 17.27 -7.53 -0.97
C VAL A 87 18.26 -6.84 -1.91
N LEU A 88 18.22 -5.51 -1.97
CA LEU A 88 19.15 -4.71 -2.80
C LEU A 88 20.54 -4.58 -2.13
N LEU A 89 20.58 -4.75 -0.82
CA LEU A 89 21.80 -4.67 0.01
C LEU A 89 22.40 -6.05 0.27
N ASP A 90 21.68 -7.13 -0.07
CA ASP A 90 22.18 -8.48 0.09
C ASP A 90 23.28 -8.77 -0.95
N ARG A 91 24.48 -9.02 -0.44
CA ARG A 91 25.68 -9.34 -1.25
C ARG A 91 25.54 -10.63 -2.07
N HIS A 92 24.57 -11.47 -1.77
CA HIS A 92 24.27 -12.70 -2.49
C HIS A 92 23.28 -12.51 -3.63
N THR A 93 22.68 -11.33 -3.77
CA THR A 93 21.78 -11.02 -4.88
C THR A 93 22.56 -10.98 -6.20
N MET A 94 22.27 -11.92 -7.09
CA MET A 94 22.86 -12.00 -8.43
C MET A 94 22.05 -11.16 -9.41
N PHE A 95 22.64 -10.07 -9.88
CA PHE A 95 22.00 -9.20 -10.88
C PHE A 95 22.39 -9.64 -12.29
N ASP A 96 21.41 -9.80 -13.18
CA ASP A 96 21.66 -9.98 -14.60
C ASP A 96 22.09 -8.66 -15.29
N ALA A 97 22.52 -8.74 -16.53
CA ALA A 97 23.00 -7.57 -17.28
C ALA A 97 21.91 -6.50 -17.43
N GLU A 98 20.64 -6.90 -17.54
CA GLU A 98 19.50 -6.00 -17.66
C GLU A 98 19.27 -5.22 -16.35
N ALA A 99 19.25 -5.93 -15.22
CA ALA A 99 19.12 -5.31 -13.90
C ALA A 99 20.29 -4.36 -13.60
N LEU A 100 21.53 -4.76 -13.92
CA LEU A 100 22.69 -3.89 -13.76
C LEU A 100 22.61 -2.64 -14.64
N SER A 101 22.12 -2.77 -15.87
CA SER A 101 21.91 -1.62 -16.77
C SER A 101 20.87 -0.66 -16.20
N LEU A 102 19.77 -1.18 -15.70
CA LEU A 102 18.72 -0.38 -15.06
C LEU A 102 19.26 0.35 -13.83
N LEU A 103 19.97 -0.33 -12.94
CA LEU A 103 20.55 0.25 -11.72
C LEU A 103 21.55 1.38 -12.02
N ARG A 104 22.34 1.27 -13.11
CA ARG A 104 23.26 2.33 -13.55
C ARG A 104 22.53 3.54 -14.13
N GLY A 105 21.33 3.34 -14.68
CA GLY A 105 20.51 4.39 -15.28
C GLY A 105 19.74 5.25 -14.29
N VAL A 106 19.57 4.79 -13.03
CA VAL A 106 18.86 5.54 -12.00
C VAL A 106 19.83 6.43 -11.22
N ARG A 107 19.42 7.70 -10.99
CA ARG A 107 20.24 8.66 -10.25
C ARG A 107 20.19 8.45 -8.75
N GLU A 108 19.12 7.85 -8.28
CA GLU A 108 18.80 7.65 -6.87
C GLU A 108 18.22 6.26 -6.65
N LEU A 109 18.77 5.51 -5.68
CA LEU A 109 18.32 4.15 -5.34
C LEU A 109 17.14 4.17 -4.35
N SER A 110 16.20 5.10 -4.52
CA SER A 110 14.94 5.05 -3.80
C SER A 110 14.02 3.97 -4.36
N VAL A 111 13.16 3.38 -3.53
CA VAL A 111 12.22 2.33 -3.98
C VAL A 111 11.28 2.84 -5.07
N PRO A 112 10.67 4.04 -4.95
CA PRO A 112 9.82 4.56 -6.00
C PRO A 112 10.57 4.72 -7.34
N THR A 113 11.80 5.22 -7.31
CA THR A 113 12.63 5.40 -8.52
C THR A 113 12.93 4.06 -9.20
N LEU A 114 13.32 3.05 -8.41
CA LEU A 114 13.61 1.70 -8.94
C LEU A 114 12.36 1.03 -9.51
N LEU A 115 11.25 1.06 -8.81
CA LEU A 115 9.99 0.48 -9.29
C LEU A 115 9.45 1.23 -10.51
N GLY A 116 9.61 2.55 -10.56
CA GLY A 116 9.31 3.37 -11.73
C GLY A 116 10.17 2.98 -12.95
N ALA A 117 11.47 2.76 -12.74
CA ALA A 117 12.38 2.31 -13.80
C ALA A 117 12.03 0.90 -14.30
N ILE A 118 11.71 -0.03 -13.40
CA ILE A 118 11.21 -1.37 -13.76
C ILE A 118 9.91 -1.26 -14.56
N GLY A 119 8.96 -0.42 -14.10
CA GLY A 119 7.71 -0.19 -14.82
C GLY A 119 7.92 0.37 -16.23
N SER A 120 8.83 1.32 -16.38
CA SER A 120 9.21 1.88 -17.69
C SER A 120 9.86 0.82 -18.57
N ARG A 121 10.71 -0.03 -18.01
CA ARG A 121 11.35 -1.12 -18.75
C ARG A 121 10.34 -2.19 -19.22
N LEU A 122 9.38 -2.53 -18.38
CA LEU A 122 8.27 -3.43 -18.75
C LEU A 122 7.42 -2.83 -19.87
N ALA A 123 7.13 -1.53 -19.81
CA ALA A 123 6.38 -0.82 -20.84
C ALA A 123 7.07 -0.87 -22.23
N GLN A 124 8.41 -0.76 -22.27
CA GLN A 124 9.19 -0.93 -23.50
C GLN A 124 9.05 -2.33 -24.12
N GLU A 125 8.77 -3.34 -23.29
CA GLU A 125 8.50 -4.73 -23.74
C GLU A 125 7.00 -4.99 -24.02
N GLY A 126 6.16 -3.94 -23.98
CA GLY A 126 4.72 -4.02 -24.22
C GLY A 126 3.91 -4.55 -23.04
N ILE A 127 4.48 -4.52 -21.81
CA ILE A 127 3.81 -4.96 -20.58
C ILE A 127 3.49 -3.72 -19.75
N THR A 128 2.21 -3.46 -19.54
CA THR A 128 1.72 -2.31 -18.76
C THR A 128 1.52 -2.69 -17.30
N LEU A 129 2.14 -1.98 -16.38
CA LEU A 129 1.80 -2.07 -14.96
C LEU A 129 0.51 -1.30 -14.66
N LEU A 130 -0.47 -2.01 -14.11
CA LEU A 130 -1.74 -1.45 -13.68
C LEU A 130 -1.65 -0.90 -12.24
N ASP A 131 -2.60 -0.02 -11.88
CA ASP A 131 -2.85 0.37 -10.49
C ASP A 131 -3.11 -0.89 -9.65
N SER A 132 -2.43 -1.03 -8.52
CA SER A 132 -2.52 -2.20 -7.65
C SER A 132 -3.93 -2.44 -7.08
N SER A 133 -4.78 -1.41 -7.07
CA SER A 133 -6.20 -1.53 -6.67
C SER A 133 -7.14 -1.93 -7.80
N THR A 134 -6.65 -2.16 -9.03
CA THR A 134 -7.50 -2.35 -10.24
C THR A 134 -8.63 -3.35 -10.03
N PHE A 135 -8.35 -4.49 -9.39
CA PHE A 135 -9.36 -5.52 -9.10
C PHE A 135 -9.99 -5.39 -7.71
N LEU A 136 -9.55 -4.46 -6.88
CA LEU A 136 -9.94 -4.32 -5.47
C LEU A 136 -10.47 -2.91 -5.14
N ARG A 137 -11.06 -2.21 -6.13
CA ARG A 137 -11.57 -0.84 -5.93
C ARG A 137 -12.63 -0.77 -4.83
N ASP A 138 -13.48 -1.78 -4.70
CA ASP A 138 -14.51 -1.89 -3.66
C ASP A 138 -13.92 -2.15 -2.26
N SER A 139 -12.65 -2.54 -2.21
CA SER A 139 -11.89 -2.73 -0.96
C SER A 139 -11.13 -1.46 -0.53
N LEU A 140 -11.18 -0.38 -1.30
CA LEU A 140 -10.61 0.90 -0.88
C LEU A 140 -11.39 1.45 0.32
N CYS A 141 -10.66 2.04 1.26
CA CYS A 141 -11.22 2.66 2.45
C CYS A 141 -12.26 3.74 2.06
N PRO A 142 -13.54 3.60 2.42
CA PRO A 142 -14.52 4.66 2.17
C PRO A 142 -14.36 5.78 3.20
N PRO A 143 -14.86 6.99 2.93
CA PRO A 143 -14.91 8.05 3.93
C PRO A 143 -15.93 7.78 5.03
N GLY A 144 -15.65 8.28 6.24
CA GLY A 144 -16.52 8.17 7.40
C GLY A 144 -16.06 7.12 8.42
N VAL A 145 -16.85 6.92 9.46
CA VAL A 145 -16.59 5.92 10.50
C VAL A 145 -16.92 4.54 9.97
N LEU A 146 -16.01 3.59 10.15
CA LEU A 146 -16.12 2.24 9.61
C LEU A 146 -16.52 1.21 10.67
N THR A 147 -16.20 1.47 11.93
CA THR A 147 -16.48 0.61 13.09
C THR A 147 -17.76 1.00 13.80
N ALA A 148 -18.26 0.14 14.68
CA ALA A 148 -19.45 0.43 15.49
C ALA A 148 -19.25 1.64 16.42
N ARG A 149 -18.03 1.82 16.93
CA ARG A 149 -17.63 2.97 17.73
C ARG A 149 -17.17 4.13 16.85
N SER A 150 -17.68 5.30 17.11
CA SER A 150 -17.17 6.56 16.55
C SER A 150 -15.98 7.09 17.37
N PRO A 151 -15.11 7.94 16.79
CA PRO A 151 -14.07 8.59 17.56
C PRO A 151 -14.70 9.50 18.64
N SER A 152 -14.09 9.52 19.82
CA SER A 152 -14.43 10.49 20.87
C SER A 152 -14.07 11.92 20.44
N ALA A 153 -14.52 12.92 21.19
CA ALA A 153 -14.15 14.32 20.93
C ALA A 153 -12.62 14.54 21.02
N SER A 154 -11.95 13.87 21.96
CA SER A 154 -10.49 13.91 22.08
C SER A 154 -9.81 13.26 20.86
N GLU A 155 -10.23 12.04 20.48
CA GLU A 155 -9.69 11.35 19.31
C GLU A 155 -9.93 12.14 18.02
N SER A 156 -11.09 12.80 17.88
CA SER A 156 -11.39 13.66 16.73
C SER A 156 -10.43 14.85 16.66
N SER A 157 -10.11 15.45 17.80
CA SER A 157 -9.11 16.53 17.87
C SER A 157 -7.70 16.03 17.53
N ASP A 158 -7.35 14.83 18.01
CA ASP A 158 -6.07 14.19 17.70
C ASP A 158 -5.95 13.83 16.22
N ILE A 159 -7.04 13.35 15.60
CA ILE A 159 -7.09 13.11 14.14
C ILE A 159 -6.80 14.41 13.38
N GLN A 160 -7.36 15.55 13.75
CA GLN A 160 -7.13 16.82 13.06
C GLN A 160 -5.63 17.24 13.12
N VAL A 161 -5.03 17.14 14.30
CA VAL A 161 -3.58 17.41 14.48
C VAL A 161 -2.75 16.43 13.63
N GLY A 162 -3.09 15.14 13.69
CA GLY A 162 -2.42 14.09 12.95
C GLY A 162 -2.51 14.28 11.44
N LEU A 163 -3.66 14.71 10.91
CA LEU A 163 -3.85 15.00 9.49
C LEU A 163 -2.96 16.15 9.01
N GLN A 164 -2.84 17.22 9.79
CA GLN A 164 -1.97 18.35 9.45
C GLN A 164 -0.50 17.89 9.40
N ALA A 165 -0.06 17.16 10.43
CA ALA A 165 1.31 16.65 10.50
C ALA A 165 1.58 15.61 9.39
N ALA A 166 0.67 14.66 9.15
CA ALA A 166 0.83 13.64 8.13
C ALA A 166 0.94 14.23 6.72
N ARG A 167 0.16 15.28 6.40
CA ARG A 167 0.29 16.01 5.14
C ARG A 167 1.68 16.63 4.96
N ALA A 168 2.21 17.24 6.01
CA ALA A 168 3.53 17.87 5.95
C ALA A 168 4.64 16.84 5.70
N ILE A 169 4.63 15.70 6.41
CA ILE A 169 5.66 14.68 6.25
C ILE A 169 5.55 13.91 4.93
N THR A 170 4.33 13.68 4.42
CA THR A 170 4.14 13.05 3.11
C THR A 170 4.55 13.97 1.96
N ALA A 171 4.32 15.27 2.07
CA ALA A 171 4.79 16.26 1.09
C ALA A 171 6.32 16.36 1.01
N LEU A 172 7.00 16.06 2.11
CA LEU A 172 8.47 16.03 2.21
C LEU A 172 9.09 14.64 1.95
N ASP A 173 8.26 13.64 1.62
CA ASP A 173 8.68 12.24 1.45
C ASP A 173 9.43 11.65 2.66
N ILE A 174 9.06 12.09 3.87
CA ILE A 174 9.66 11.61 5.12
C ILE A 174 9.02 10.28 5.55
N GLY A 175 7.69 10.23 5.54
CA GLY A 175 6.91 9.07 5.96
C GLY A 175 5.41 9.29 5.76
N GLN A 176 4.61 8.32 6.20
CA GLN A 176 3.16 8.30 5.92
C GLN A 176 2.31 8.24 7.19
N THR A 177 2.92 7.99 8.35
CA THR A 177 2.23 7.73 9.62
C THR A 177 2.64 8.73 10.69
N VAL A 178 1.64 9.27 11.37
CA VAL A 178 1.80 10.14 12.56
C VAL A 178 1.01 9.55 13.71
N VAL A 179 1.59 9.54 14.90
CA VAL A 179 0.91 9.12 16.13
C VAL A 179 0.71 10.32 17.02
N VAL A 180 -0.54 10.50 17.47
CA VAL A 180 -0.98 11.66 18.27
C VAL A 180 -1.63 11.19 19.56
N LYS A 181 -1.47 11.96 20.62
CA LYS A 181 -2.23 11.81 21.87
C LYS A 181 -2.41 13.15 22.55
N GLY A 182 -3.65 13.48 22.94
CA GLY A 182 -3.95 14.73 23.63
C GLY A 182 -3.55 15.97 22.84
N ARG A 183 -3.71 15.96 21.51
CA ARG A 183 -3.34 17.02 20.56
C ARG A 183 -1.83 17.27 20.46
N VAL A 184 -1.02 16.30 20.91
CA VAL A 184 0.44 16.35 20.78
C VAL A 184 0.89 15.24 19.83
N VAL A 185 1.70 15.59 18.83
CA VAL A 185 2.39 14.61 17.98
C VAL A 185 3.42 13.88 18.82
N VAL A 186 3.20 12.59 19.06
CA VAL A 186 4.08 11.74 19.88
C VAL A 186 5.20 11.13 19.05
N ALA A 187 4.87 10.70 17.82
CA ALA A 187 5.84 10.10 16.91
C ALA A 187 5.45 10.37 15.45
N VAL A 188 6.48 10.44 14.63
CA VAL A 188 6.39 10.60 13.17
C VAL A 188 7.19 9.47 12.55
N GLU A 189 6.61 8.78 11.58
CA GLU A 189 7.28 7.75 10.79
C GLU A 189 8.36 8.37 9.91
N ALA A 190 9.53 7.73 9.90
CA ALA A 190 10.60 8.01 8.95
C ALA A 190 11.18 6.67 8.43
N LEU A 191 12.49 6.49 8.48
CA LEU A 191 13.16 5.29 7.94
C LEU A 191 12.79 4.00 8.70
N GLU A 192 12.41 4.11 9.96
CA GLU A 192 12.10 2.97 10.85
C GLU A 192 10.80 2.22 10.46
N GLY A 193 9.89 2.87 9.72
CA GLY A 193 8.61 2.32 9.29
C GLY A 193 7.51 2.38 10.36
N THR A 194 6.26 2.12 9.91
CA THR A 194 5.02 2.31 10.69
C THR A 194 5.04 1.58 12.05
N ASP A 195 5.40 0.28 12.05
CA ASP A 195 5.30 -0.54 13.27
C ASP A 195 6.28 -0.07 14.36
N ALA A 196 7.50 0.30 13.98
CA ALA A 196 8.50 0.81 14.93
C ALA A 196 8.10 2.19 15.46
N THR A 197 7.51 3.04 14.62
CA THR A 197 6.99 4.34 15.01
C THR A 197 5.87 4.21 16.05
N ILE A 198 4.91 3.31 15.85
CA ILE A 198 3.81 3.08 16.79
C ILE A 198 4.33 2.50 18.10
N ARG A 199 5.25 1.52 18.06
CA ARG A 199 5.89 1.00 19.29
C ARG A 199 6.65 2.09 20.08
N ARG A 200 7.36 2.97 19.39
CA ARG A 200 8.04 4.13 20.01
C ARG A 200 7.03 5.08 20.66
N ALA A 201 5.93 5.38 19.98
CA ALA A 201 4.87 6.20 20.54
C ALA A 201 4.25 5.56 21.81
N ARG A 202 4.04 4.25 21.81
CA ARG A 202 3.56 3.49 22.98
C ARG A 202 4.49 3.66 24.17
N ALA A 203 5.80 3.52 23.96
CA ALA A 203 6.79 3.67 25.02
C ALA A 203 6.82 5.10 25.60
N LEU A 204 6.58 6.12 24.76
CA LEU A 204 6.62 7.53 25.17
C LEU A 204 5.33 7.98 25.86
N ALA A 205 4.15 7.55 25.38
CA ALA A 205 2.88 8.14 25.78
C ALA A 205 1.86 7.12 26.33
N GLY A 206 2.17 5.84 26.38
CA GLY A 206 1.26 4.81 26.88
C GLY A 206 0.11 4.53 25.90
N GLU A 207 -1.03 4.06 26.44
CA GLU A 207 -2.22 3.68 25.67
C GLU A 207 -3.09 4.86 25.25
N GLY A 208 -4.10 4.59 24.41
CA GLY A 208 -5.04 5.60 23.91
C GLY A 208 -4.41 6.45 22.80
N LEU A 209 -3.58 5.85 21.97
CA LEU A 209 -2.94 6.51 20.85
C LEU A 209 -3.89 6.63 19.67
N VAL A 210 -3.80 7.74 18.96
CA VAL A 210 -4.46 7.96 17.66
C VAL A 210 -3.40 7.89 16.58
N VAL A 211 -3.57 6.96 15.65
CA VAL A 211 -2.69 6.80 14.48
C VAL A 211 -3.37 7.41 13.27
N VAL A 212 -2.68 8.27 12.55
CA VAL A 212 -3.12 8.84 11.28
C VAL A 212 -2.15 8.39 10.19
N LYS A 213 -2.68 7.69 9.18
CA LYS A 213 -1.89 7.19 8.04
C LYS A 213 -2.48 7.72 6.74
N MET A 214 -1.64 8.44 5.98
CA MET A 214 -1.99 9.01 4.69
C MET A 214 -1.11 8.42 3.59
N ALA A 215 -1.59 8.46 2.36
CA ALA A 215 -0.79 8.15 1.20
C ALA A 215 0.20 9.30 0.91
N ALA A 216 1.36 9.00 0.35
CA ALA A 216 2.25 10.04 -0.12
C ALA A 216 1.61 10.83 -1.28
N ALA A 217 1.83 12.16 -1.33
CA ALA A 217 1.19 13.03 -2.32
C ALA A 217 1.49 12.62 -3.77
N ASN A 218 2.68 12.06 -4.02
CA ASN A 218 3.14 11.59 -5.32
C ASN A 218 3.20 10.06 -5.40
N GLN A 219 2.37 9.36 -4.60
CA GLN A 219 2.41 7.91 -4.52
C GLN A 219 2.01 7.26 -5.85
N ASP A 220 2.92 6.48 -6.40
CA ASP A 220 2.61 5.69 -7.59
C ASP A 220 1.82 4.43 -7.20
N ARG A 221 0.52 4.48 -7.45
CA ARG A 221 -0.44 3.42 -7.09
C ARG A 221 -0.18 2.08 -7.79
N ARG A 222 0.73 2.04 -8.74
CA ARG A 222 1.12 0.78 -9.41
C ARG A 222 1.91 -0.15 -8.49
N PHE A 223 2.55 0.38 -7.42
CA PHE A 223 3.42 -0.42 -6.55
C PHE A 223 3.48 0.05 -5.09
N ASP A 224 2.92 1.18 -4.74
CA ASP A 224 2.94 1.69 -3.36
C ASP A 224 1.52 2.05 -2.90
N LEU A 225 0.68 1.03 -2.68
CA LEU A 225 -0.66 1.21 -2.15
C LEU A 225 -0.70 0.71 -0.70
N PRO A 226 -1.06 1.57 0.29
CA PRO A 226 -1.21 1.14 1.67
C PRO A 226 -2.27 0.05 1.80
N VAL A 227 -1.95 -0.98 2.58
CA VAL A 227 -2.82 -2.13 2.82
C VAL A 227 -2.93 -2.38 4.31
N ILE A 228 -4.14 -2.57 4.80
CA ILE A 228 -4.42 -3.06 6.16
C ILE A 228 -5.33 -4.29 6.12
N GLY A 229 -5.18 -5.15 7.11
CA GLY A 229 -5.98 -6.35 7.30
C GLY A 229 -6.17 -6.69 8.78
N PRO A 230 -6.80 -7.83 9.12
CA PRO A 230 -7.02 -8.23 10.52
C PRO A 230 -5.74 -8.24 11.37
N ASP A 231 -4.60 -8.66 10.79
CA ASP A 231 -3.30 -8.69 11.50
C ASP A 231 -2.86 -7.29 11.93
N THR A 232 -3.24 -6.24 11.18
CA THR A 232 -2.98 -4.85 11.56
C THR A 232 -3.68 -4.49 12.86
N ILE A 233 -4.90 -4.98 13.08
CA ILE A 233 -5.66 -4.70 14.31
C ILE A 233 -4.97 -5.31 15.52
N ALA A 234 -4.45 -6.54 15.41
CA ALA A 234 -3.69 -7.15 16.51
C ALA A 234 -2.47 -6.31 16.88
N ALA A 235 -1.68 -5.88 15.90
CA ALA A 235 -0.51 -5.01 16.12
C ALA A 235 -0.88 -3.66 16.75
N LEU A 236 -2.00 -3.06 16.33
CA LEU A 236 -2.50 -1.80 16.91
C LEU A 236 -2.98 -1.97 18.35
N THR A 237 -3.62 -3.12 18.65
CA THR A 237 -4.08 -3.46 20.01
C THR A 237 -2.88 -3.59 20.95
N ASP A 238 -1.86 -4.36 20.57
CA ASP A 238 -0.63 -4.56 21.35
C ASP A 238 0.10 -3.24 21.60
N ALA A 239 0.00 -2.33 20.65
CA ALA A 239 0.58 -1.00 20.74
C ALA A 239 -0.29 0.03 21.49
N GLY A 240 -1.47 -0.35 21.99
CA GLY A 240 -2.37 0.53 22.75
C GLY A 240 -3.02 1.63 21.94
N VAL A 241 -3.21 1.40 20.64
CA VAL A 241 -3.92 2.33 19.75
C VAL A 241 -5.42 2.23 19.99
N SER A 242 -6.07 3.36 20.14
CA SER A 242 -7.53 3.43 20.30
C SER A 242 -8.26 3.84 19.00
N CYS A 243 -7.58 4.57 18.13
CA CYS A 243 -8.17 5.04 16.88
C CYS A 243 -7.14 5.04 15.74
N LEU A 244 -7.58 4.56 14.56
CA LEU A 244 -6.82 4.62 13.32
C LEU A 244 -7.61 5.40 12.27
N ALA A 245 -7.04 6.52 11.83
CA ALA A 245 -7.54 7.30 10.71
C ALA A 245 -6.72 7.00 9.45
N LEU A 246 -7.42 6.67 8.37
CA LEU A 246 -6.86 6.26 7.08
C LEU A 246 -7.33 7.21 5.98
N GLU A 247 -6.49 7.47 5.00
CA GLU A 247 -6.93 8.23 3.83
C GLU A 247 -7.94 7.43 3.00
N ALA A 248 -9.13 8.00 2.82
CA ALA A 248 -10.19 7.41 2.02
C ALA A 248 -9.80 7.39 0.54
N GLY A 249 -10.09 6.26 -0.12
CA GLY A 249 -9.75 6.03 -1.53
C GLY A 249 -8.27 5.73 -1.80
N ALA A 250 -7.42 5.73 -0.75
CA ALA A 250 -5.97 5.54 -0.90
C ALA A 250 -5.41 4.35 -0.08
N THR A 251 -6.23 3.67 0.71
CA THR A 251 -5.83 2.50 1.51
C THR A 251 -6.73 1.31 1.20
N LEU A 252 -6.17 0.13 0.95
CA LEU A 252 -6.92 -1.12 0.80
C LEU A 252 -7.23 -1.74 2.16
N LEU A 253 -8.49 -2.14 2.34
CA LEU A 253 -9.00 -2.90 3.49
C LEU A 253 -9.18 -4.36 3.06
N LEU A 254 -8.16 -5.20 3.29
CA LEU A 254 -8.24 -6.62 2.98
C LEU A 254 -9.10 -7.35 4.03
N ASP A 255 -9.86 -8.35 3.56
CA ASP A 255 -10.80 -9.11 4.41
C ASP A 255 -11.65 -8.16 5.28
N ARG A 256 -12.24 -7.13 4.65
CA ARG A 256 -12.90 -6.01 5.31
C ARG A 256 -13.85 -6.44 6.43
N GLN A 257 -14.63 -7.50 6.22
CA GLN A 257 -15.55 -7.99 7.25
C GLN A 257 -14.81 -8.47 8.50
N ALA A 258 -13.76 -9.27 8.32
CA ALA A 258 -12.93 -9.76 9.42
C ALA A 258 -12.14 -8.63 10.09
N LEU A 259 -11.62 -7.70 9.30
CA LEU A 259 -10.94 -6.49 9.78
C LEU A 259 -11.85 -5.67 10.72
N LEU A 260 -13.09 -5.37 10.29
CA LEU A 260 -14.03 -4.59 11.08
C LEU A 260 -14.52 -5.37 12.31
N ALA A 261 -14.73 -6.67 12.20
CA ALA A 261 -15.09 -7.51 13.34
C ALA A 261 -13.97 -7.51 14.39
N ALA A 262 -12.71 -7.67 13.98
CA ALA A 262 -11.56 -7.60 14.88
C ALA A 262 -11.44 -6.22 15.56
N ALA A 263 -11.56 -5.13 14.81
CA ALA A 263 -11.52 -3.78 15.37
C ALA A 263 -12.64 -3.51 16.39
N ASN A 264 -13.87 -3.95 16.08
CA ASN A 264 -15.01 -3.83 16.98
C ASN A 264 -14.82 -4.64 18.26
N ALA A 265 -14.26 -5.86 18.18
CA ALA A 265 -14.03 -6.72 19.33
C ALA A 265 -13.09 -6.11 20.37
N VAL A 266 -12.13 -5.27 19.93
CA VAL A 266 -11.15 -4.59 20.79
C VAL A 266 -11.44 -3.10 20.95
N ALA A 267 -12.59 -2.64 20.49
CA ALA A 267 -13.05 -1.22 20.55
C ALA A 267 -12.07 -0.21 19.89
N ILE A 268 -11.29 -0.64 18.89
CA ILE A 268 -10.51 0.29 18.06
C ILE A 268 -11.44 0.96 17.05
N CYS A 269 -11.42 2.30 16.98
CA CYS A 269 -12.14 3.07 15.98
C CYS A 269 -11.33 3.12 14.66
N LEU A 270 -11.97 2.77 13.54
CA LEU A 270 -11.43 2.98 12.20
C LEU A 270 -12.21 4.09 11.49
N VAL A 271 -11.49 5.07 10.94
CA VAL A 271 -12.09 6.22 10.25
C VAL A 271 -11.42 6.43 8.90
N GLY A 272 -12.21 6.49 7.85
CA GLY A 272 -11.75 6.97 6.54
C GLY A 272 -11.85 8.50 6.48
N VAL A 273 -10.73 9.16 6.30
CA VAL A 273 -10.66 10.63 6.22
C VAL A 273 -10.46 11.05 4.76
N ARG A 274 -11.20 12.07 4.30
CA ARG A 274 -11.02 12.61 2.95
C ARG A 274 -9.74 13.43 2.88
N HIS A 275 -9.03 13.27 1.78
CA HIS A 275 -8.00 14.24 1.41
C HIS A 275 -8.72 15.54 1.04
N LEU A 276 -8.78 16.50 1.97
CA LEU A 276 -9.23 17.86 1.63
C LEU A 276 -8.06 18.47 0.83
N LEU A 277 -8.15 18.40 -0.48
CA LEU A 277 -7.42 19.36 -1.31
C LEU A 277 -7.84 20.75 -0.80
N HIS A 278 -6.88 21.62 -0.57
CA HIS A 278 -7.14 23.02 -0.32
C HIS A 278 -7.87 23.54 -1.58
N GLU A 279 -9.21 23.59 -1.56
CA GLU A 279 -9.90 24.48 -2.46
C GLU A 279 -9.43 25.87 -2.02
N PRO A 280 -8.78 26.65 -2.89
CA PRO A 280 -8.51 28.03 -2.56
C PRO A 280 -9.88 28.67 -2.28
N ASP A 281 -10.00 29.30 -1.12
CA ASP A 281 -11.19 30.06 -0.75
C ASP A 281 -11.63 30.86 -1.98
N ALA A 282 -12.81 30.53 -2.50
CA ALA A 282 -13.42 31.34 -3.55
C ALA A 282 -13.51 32.77 -3.00
N PRO A 283 -12.98 33.78 -3.69
CA PRO A 283 -13.05 35.16 -3.20
C PRO A 283 -14.53 35.48 -2.96
N SER A 284 -14.85 35.87 -1.73
CA SER A 284 -16.14 36.39 -1.39
C SER A 284 -16.41 37.58 -2.32
N VAL A 285 -17.34 37.38 -3.28
CA VAL A 285 -17.87 38.48 -4.07
C VAL A 285 -18.61 39.39 -3.10
N SER A 286 -17.97 40.49 -2.72
CA SER A 286 -18.63 41.58 -2.07
C SER A 286 -19.59 42.22 -3.09
N ASP A 287 -20.90 42.09 -2.82
CA ASP A 287 -21.94 42.84 -3.53
C ASP A 287 -21.64 44.36 -3.41
N PRO A 288 -21.63 45.10 -4.49
CA PRO A 288 -21.61 46.55 -4.43
C PRO A 288 -23.05 47.03 -4.23
N SER A 289 -23.31 47.66 -3.10
CA SER A 289 -24.47 48.53 -2.88
C SER A 289 -24.31 49.85 -3.63
#